data_ce1a86fce48d02b0eabad39ed3c6c803
#
_entry.id   ce1a86fce48d02b0eabad39ed3c6c803
#
_cell.length_a   1.000
_cell.length_b   1.000
_cell.length_c   1.000
_cell.angle_alpha   90.00
_cell.angle_beta   90.00
_cell.angle_gamma   90.00
#
_symmetry.space_group_name_H-M   'P 1'
#
loop_
_entity.id
_entity.type
_entity.pdbx_description
1 polymer ?
#
loop_
_entity_poly.entity_id
_entity_poly.type
_entity_poly.pdbx_seq_one_letter_code
_entity_poly.pdbx_strand_id
1 'polypeptide(L)'
;DFINCKKLSKLSLHSKLVLTTTSILIIIVAITFFLLEQFNTMQHMGLVEKIGNSFFQSVTTRTAGFNSIDIASINKSTALMLMLLMFIGGAPLSAAGGIKITTFAVAFIFVLNYIRKENNVSVFNKEISDKHIKLSIVTINISFLFISIITFILSIINPNI
;
A
#
# COMPACT_ATOMS: atom_id res chain seq x y z
N ASP A 1 18.62 -4.03 -11.75
CA ASP A 1 18.14 -3.23 -12.91
C ASP A 1 18.58 -1.76 -12.83
N PHE A 2 18.45 -1.14 -11.66
CA PHE A 2 18.73 0.32 -11.51
C PHE A 2 20.20 0.67 -11.71
N ILE A 3 21.13 -0.18 -11.27
CA ILE A 3 22.58 0.04 -11.35
C ILE A 3 23.07 -0.01 -12.81
N ASN A 4 22.45 -0.85 -13.65
CA ASN A 4 22.83 -1.03 -15.06
C ASN A 4 22.05 -0.16 -16.04
N CYS A 5 21.01 0.56 -15.61
CA CYS A 5 20.16 1.36 -16.47
C CYS A 5 20.34 2.86 -16.20
N LYS A 6 21.04 3.56 -17.08
CA LYS A 6 21.18 5.04 -17.04
C LYS A 6 19.87 5.80 -17.38
N LYS A 7 18.81 5.13 -17.80
CA LYS A 7 17.49 5.74 -18.13
C LYS A 7 16.35 4.90 -17.58
N LEU A 8 15.37 5.52 -16.92
CA LEU A 8 14.13 4.91 -16.43
C LEU A 8 13.35 4.12 -17.50
N SER A 9 13.47 4.54 -18.76
CA SER A 9 12.82 3.85 -19.89
C SER A 9 13.33 2.41 -20.12
N LYS A 10 14.56 2.09 -19.70
CA LYS A 10 15.18 0.77 -19.88
C LYS A 10 14.91 -0.22 -18.73
N LEU A 11 14.20 0.21 -17.68
CA LEU A 11 13.83 -0.67 -16.57
C LEU A 11 12.86 -1.76 -17.03
N SER A 12 12.94 -2.92 -16.37
CA SER A 12 11.97 -4.01 -16.56
C SER A 12 10.55 -3.53 -16.22
N LEU A 13 9.52 -4.15 -16.81
CA LEU A 13 8.13 -3.86 -16.50
C LEU A 13 7.87 -3.96 -15.00
N HIS A 14 8.41 -5.00 -14.37
CA HIS A 14 8.29 -5.23 -12.94
C HIS A 14 8.86 -4.08 -12.10
N SER A 15 10.07 -3.62 -12.40
CA SER A 15 10.70 -2.50 -11.67
C SER A 15 9.95 -1.19 -11.85
N LYS A 16 9.46 -0.90 -13.06
CA LYS A 16 8.62 0.27 -13.32
C LYS A 16 7.34 0.24 -12.51
N LEU A 17 6.65 -0.89 -12.51
CA LEU A 17 5.38 -1.08 -11.79
C LEU A 17 5.57 -0.93 -10.29
N VAL A 18 6.63 -1.52 -9.72
CA VAL A 18 6.96 -1.37 -8.30
C VAL A 18 7.23 0.09 -7.96
N LEU A 19 8.10 0.76 -8.69
CA LEU A 19 8.48 2.15 -8.41
C LEU A 19 7.28 3.11 -8.52
N THR A 20 6.53 3.02 -9.61
CA THR A 20 5.38 3.93 -9.82
C THR A 20 4.30 3.71 -8.78
N THR A 21 3.91 2.46 -8.52
CA THR A 21 2.85 2.17 -7.54
C THR A 21 3.30 2.55 -6.12
N THR A 22 4.56 2.27 -5.78
CA THR A 22 5.13 2.66 -4.47
C THR A 22 5.11 4.16 -4.29
N SER A 23 5.59 4.93 -5.26
CA SER A 23 5.63 6.39 -5.17
C SER A 23 4.24 6.99 -5.06
N ILE A 24 3.29 6.53 -5.89
CA ILE A 24 1.90 6.99 -5.86
C ILE A 24 1.27 6.72 -4.48
N LEU A 25 1.43 5.51 -3.95
CA LEU A 25 0.88 5.15 -2.64
C LEU A 25 1.49 5.99 -1.52
N ILE A 26 2.82 6.19 -1.51
CA ILE A 26 3.48 7.02 -0.49
C ILE A 26 2.92 8.44 -0.52
N ILE A 27 2.79 9.05 -1.69
CA ILE A 27 2.30 10.43 -1.84
C ILE A 27 0.84 10.54 -1.38
N ILE A 28 -0.04 9.65 -1.85
CA ILE A 28 -1.46 9.67 -1.49
C ILE A 28 -1.62 9.50 0.02
N VAL A 29 -0.92 8.55 0.62
CA VAL A 29 -1.00 8.28 2.05
C VAL A 29 -0.45 9.44 2.88
N ALA A 30 0.68 10.03 2.48
CA ALA A 30 1.25 11.17 3.17
C ALA A 30 0.30 12.38 3.15
N ILE A 31 -0.31 12.66 2.00
CA ILE A 31 -1.30 13.74 1.88
C ILE A 31 -2.53 13.46 2.76
N THR A 32 -3.08 12.26 2.67
CA THR A 32 -4.27 11.89 3.45
C THR A 32 -3.99 11.93 4.95
N PHE A 33 -2.83 11.42 5.38
CA PHE A 33 -2.41 11.46 6.78
C PHE A 33 -2.24 12.90 7.27
N PHE A 34 -1.59 13.76 6.49
CA PHE A 34 -1.45 15.17 6.78
C PHE A 34 -2.82 15.84 7.00
N LEU A 35 -3.76 15.64 6.07
CA LEU A 35 -5.09 16.24 6.14
C LEU A 35 -5.89 15.78 7.38
N LEU A 36 -5.76 14.51 7.76
CA LEU A 36 -6.51 13.94 8.89
C LEU A 36 -5.92 14.31 10.24
N GLU A 37 -4.59 14.43 10.36
CA GLU A 37 -3.91 14.57 11.65
C GLU A 37 -3.32 15.96 11.92
N GLN A 38 -3.35 16.89 10.96
CA GLN A 38 -2.76 18.23 11.12
C GLN A 38 -3.33 19.04 12.29
N PHE A 39 -4.58 18.78 12.68
CA PHE A 39 -5.27 19.44 13.80
C PHE A 39 -5.46 18.54 15.02
N ASN A 40 -4.95 17.31 14.97
CA ASN A 40 -5.01 16.33 16.06
C ASN A 40 -3.60 16.06 16.61
N THR A 41 -3.02 14.94 16.29
CA THR A 41 -1.71 14.52 16.83
C THR A 41 -0.56 15.47 16.49
N MET A 42 -0.66 16.19 15.37
CA MET A 42 0.38 17.10 14.90
C MET A 42 0.05 18.60 15.15
N GLN A 43 -0.97 18.93 15.95
CA GLN A 43 -1.41 20.33 16.11
C GLN A 43 -0.30 21.27 16.64
N HIS A 44 0.60 20.78 17.49
CA HIS A 44 1.68 21.56 18.09
C HIS A 44 2.98 21.59 17.27
N MET A 45 3.01 20.88 16.14
CA MET A 45 4.20 20.77 15.29
C MET A 45 4.26 21.88 14.25
N GLY A 46 5.48 22.28 13.89
CA GLY A 46 5.73 23.16 12.74
C GLY A 46 5.34 22.53 11.41
N LEU A 47 5.09 23.32 10.39
CA LEU A 47 4.63 22.82 9.07
C LEU A 47 5.61 21.81 8.45
N VAL A 48 6.91 22.06 8.57
CA VAL A 48 7.96 21.16 8.06
C VAL A 48 7.93 19.81 8.79
N GLU A 49 7.75 19.84 10.12
CA GLU A 49 7.63 18.63 10.94
C GLU A 49 6.36 17.85 10.60
N LYS A 50 5.23 18.53 10.37
CA LYS A 50 3.97 17.90 9.93
C LYS A 50 4.14 17.14 8.63
N ILE A 51 4.79 17.76 7.64
CA ILE A 51 5.06 17.14 6.35
C ILE A 51 6.00 15.94 6.52
N GLY A 52 7.09 16.12 7.27
CA GLY A 52 8.07 15.05 7.55
C GLY A 52 7.43 13.84 8.24
N ASN A 53 6.62 14.07 9.29
CA ASN A 53 5.91 13.01 10.00
C ASN A 53 4.87 12.32 9.13
N SER A 54 4.13 13.05 8.30
CA SER A 54 3.15 12.46 7.38
C SER A 54 3.82 11.56 6.35
N PHE A 55 4.95 11.99 5.82
CA PHE A 55 5.75 11.18 4.89
C PHE A 55 6.33 9.94 5.60
N PHE A 56 6.87 10.11 6.80
CA PHE A 56 7.40 9.02 7.61
C PHE A 56 6.32 7.97 7.91
N GLN A 57 5.14 8.39 8.36
CA GLN A 57 4.01 7.49 8.62
C GLN A 57 3.53 6.77 7.36
N SER A 58 3.56 7.44 6.21
CA SER A 58 3.25 6.80 4.93
C SER A 58 4.20 5.64 4.59
N VAL A 59 5.48 5.79 4.90
CA VAL A 59 6.49 4.74 4.64
C VAL A 59 6.40 3.63 5.68
N THR A 60 6.22 3.97 6.97
CA THR A 60 6.24 3.00 8.08
C THR A 60 5.06 2.02 8.03
N THR A 61 3.92 2.38 7.43
CA THR A 61 2.78 1.47 7.23
C THR A 61 3.12 0.21 6.44
N ARG A 62 4.26 0.18 5.76
CA ARG A 62 4.74 -0.99 5.01
C ARG A 62 5.58 -1.93 5.87
N THR A 63 5.11 -2.17 7.10
CA THR A 63 5.72 -3.09 8.07
C THR A 63 7.12 -2.68 8.55
N ALA A 64 7.44 -1.37 8.54
CA ALA A 64 8.68 -0.88 9.13
C ALA A 64 8.66 -0.88 10.67
N GLY A 65 7.49 -0.68 11.28
CA GLY A 65 7.28 -0.82 12.73
C GLY A 65 7.79 0.35 13.58
N PHE A 66 8.22 1.46 12.96
CA PHE A 66 8.66 2.65 13.67
C PHE A 66 7.56 3.71 13.71
N ASN A 67 7.42 4.40 14.82
CA ASN A 67 6.44 5.47 15.00
C ASN A 67 7.17 6.78 15.32
N SER A 68 6.78 7.86 14.66
CA SER A 68 7.24 9.22 14.95
C SER A 68 6.22 10.04 15.74
N ILE A 69 5.00 9.51 15.88
CA ILE A 69 3.89 10.10 16.61
C ILE A 69 3.24 9.03 17.49
N ASP A 70 2.45 9.47 18.47
CA ASP A 70 1.68 8.56 19.31
C ASP A 70 0.50 7.97 18.54
N ILE A 71 0.60 6.68 18.22
CA ILE A 71 -0.43 5.93 17.48
C ILE A 71 -1.72 5.76 18.29
N ALA A 72 -1.65 5.78 19.63
CA ALA A 72 -2.83 5.64 20.47
C ALA A 72 -3.76 6.87 20.41
N SER A 73 -3.20 8.03 20.05
CA SER A 73 -3.93 9.30 19.98
C SER A 73 -4.44 9.70 18.59
N ILE A 74 -4.21 8.88 17.55
CA ILE A 74 -4.68 9.17 16.20
C ILE A 74 -6.20 9.07 16.07
N ASN A 75 -6.76 9.77 15.10
CA ASN A 75 -8.18 9.68 14.77
C ASN A 75 -8.57 8.26 14.33
N LYS A 76 -9.80 7.84 14.65
CA LYS A 76 -10.33 6.52 14.24
C LYS A 76 -10.28 6.33 12.72
N SER A 77 -10.55 7.38 11.95
CA SER A 77 -10.48 7.35 10.49
C SER A 77 -9.06 7.10 9.99
N THR A 78 -8.07 7.74 10.63
CA THR A 78 -6.65 7.53 10.34
C THR A 78 -6.23 6.12 10.70
N ALA A 79 -6.65 5.60 11.86
CA ALA A 79 -6.38 4.22 12.27
C ALA A 79 -6.90 3.20 11.24
N LEU A 80 -8.15 3.36 10.81
CA LEU A 80 -8.74 2.50 9.78
C LEU A 80 -7.97 2.58 8.46
N MET A 81 -7.59 3.78 8.03
CA MET A 81 -6.77 3.97 6.83
C MET A 81 -5.41 3.24 6.96
N LEU A 82 -4.73 3.38 8.09
CA LEU A 82 -3.46 2.71 8.33
C LEU A 82 -3.61 1.19 8.32
N MET A 83 -4.67 0.63 8.93
CA MET A 83 -4.97 -0.81 8.90
C MET A 83 -5.14 -1.33 7.47
N LEU A 84 -5.89 -0.60 6.62
CA LEU A 84 -6.07 -0.95 5.21
C LEU A 84 -4.75 -0.90 4.44
N LEU A 85 -3.89 0.08 4.75
CA LEU A 85 -2.60 0.22 4.08
C LEU A 85 -1.59 -0.84 4.51
N MET A 86 -1.63 -1.29 5.76
CA MET A 86 -0.79 -2.40 6.25
C MET A 86 -1.08 -3.71 5.52
N PHE A 87 -2.28 -3.86 4.94
CA PHE A 87 -2.61 -4.98 4.08
C PHE A 87 -1.80 -4.99 2.78
N ILE A 88 -1.40 -3.80 2.28
CA ILE A 88 -0.56 -3.64 1.09
C ILE A 88 0.90 -3.56 1.52
N GLY A 89 1.59 -4.67 1.48
CA GLY A 89 3.00 -4.78 1.88
C GLY A 89 3.99 -4.16 0.88
N GLY A 90 5.24 -4.54 1.04
CA GLY A 90 6.35 -4.01 0.24
C GLY A 90 6.54 -4.67 -1.12
N ALA A 91 7.69 -4.38 -1.74
CA ALA A 91 8.10 -4.96 -3.00
C ALA A 91 8.31 -6.48 -2.89
N PRO A 92 8.20 -7.23 -3.99
CA PRO A 92 8.62 -8.64 -4.04
C PRO A 92 10.07 -8.78 -3.57
N LEU A 93 10.37 -9.86 -2.86
CA LEU A 93 11.66 -10.12 -2.21
C LEU A 93 11.98 -9.21 -1.00
N SER A 94 11.09 -8.33 -0.58
CA SER A 94 11.24 -7.62 0.69
C SER A 94 10.76 -8.47 1.87
N ALA A 95 11.30 -8.19 3.06
CA ALA A 95 10.84 -8.79 4.31
C ALA A 95 9.46 -8.29 4.77
N ALA A 96 8.89 -7.29 4.10
CA ALA A 96 7.59 -6.74 4.42
C ALA A 96 6.48 -7.79 4.29
N GLY A 97 5.60 -7.86 5.30
CA GLY A 97 4.38 -8.67 5.30
C GLY A 97 3.32 -8.15 4.33
N GLY A 98 2.13 -8.74 4.39
CA GLY A 98 1.00 -8.35 3.55
C GLY A 98 1.11 -8.77 2.08
N ILE A 99 0.14 -8.31 1.28
CA ILE A 99 0.10 -8.56 -0.16
C ILE A 99 1.20 -7.75 -0.85
N LYS A 100 1.97 -8.39 -1.70
CA LYS A 100 3.05 -7.69 -2.44
C LYS A 100 2.48 -6.58 -3.32
N ILE A 101 3.18 -5.44 -3.37
CA ILE A 101 2.73 -4.26 -4.10
C ILE A 101 2.47 -4.54 -5.59
N THR A 102 3.20 -5.48 -6.19
CA THR A 102 2.97 -5.90 -7.58
C THR A 102 1.64 -6.63 -7.74
N THR A 103 1.25 -7.48 -6.80
CA THR A 103 -0.03 -8.17 -6.78
C THR A 103 -1.17 -7.16 -6.69
N PHE A 104 -1.05 -6.19 -5.78
CA PHE A 104 -2.01 -5.09 -5.66
C PHE A 104 -2.10 -4.27 -6.96
N ALA A 105 -0.95 -3.87 -7.52
CA ALA A 105 -0.91 -3.07 -8.75
C ALA A 105 -1.55 -3.79 -9.94
N VAL A 106 -1.25 -5.08 -10.14
CA VAL A 106 -1.83 -5.88 -11.23
C VAL A 106 -3.35 -5.99 -11.07
N ALA A 107 -3.84 -6.27 -9.85
CA ALA A 107 -5.26 -6.35 -9.59
C ALA A 107 -5.97 -4.99 -9.80
N PHE A 108 -5.36 -3.90 -9.34
CA PHE A 108 -5.90 -2.55 -9.51
C PHE A 108 -5.99 -2.15 -10.99
N ILE A 109 -4.95 -2.41 -11.77
CA ILE A 109 -4.93 -2.15 -13.20
C ILE A 109 -5.98 -3.01 -13.92
N PHE A 110 -6.13 -4.27 -13.55
CA PHE A 110 -7.18 -5.14 -14.09
C PHE A 110 -8.57 -4.53 -13.85
N VAL A 111 -8.87 -4.06 -12.64
CA VAL A 111 -10.15 -3.41 -12.32
C VAL A 111 -10.35 -2.15 -13.16
N LEU A 112 -9.32 -1.31 -13.32
CA LEU A 112 -9.41 -0.10 -14.16
C LEU A 112 -9.69 -0.43 -15.63
N ASN A 113 -9.00 -1.43 -16.20
CA ASN A 113 -9.20 -1.84 -17.59
C ASN A 113 -10.58 -2.47 -17.80
N TYR A 114 -11.06 -3.23 -16.81
CA TYR A 114 -12.42 -3.78 -16.85
C TYR A 114 -13.49 -2.68 -16.88
N ILE A 115 -13.33 -1.63 -16.05
CA ILE A 115 -14.24 -0.47 -16.07
C ILE A 115 -14.17 0.26 -17.42
N ARG A 116 -12.98 0.35 -18.04
CA ARG A 116 -12.78 0.96 -19.35
C ARG A 116 -13.23 0.09 -20.53
N LYS A 117 -13.67 -1.14 -20.28
CA LYS A 117 -14.05 -2.14 -21.27
C LYS A 117 -12.93 -2.46 -22.27
N GLU A 118 -11.68 -2.40 -21.84
CA GLU A 118 -10.52 -2.80 -22.64
C GLU A 118 -10.35 -4.31 -22.59
N ASN A 119 -10.17 -4.94 -23.76
CA ASN A 119 -10.06 -6.41 -23.85
C ASN A 119 -8.73 -6.94 -23.30
N ASN A 120 -7.66 -6.15 -23.36
CA ASN A 120 -6.32 -6.58 -22.95
C ASN A 120 -5.78 -5.70 -21.83
N VAL A 121 -5.27 -6.33 -20.78
CA VAL A 121 -4.63 -5.61 -19.67
C VAL A 121 -3.19 -5.28 -20.05
N SER A 122 -2.94 -4.05 -20.48
CA SER A 122 -1.61 -3.59 -20.86
C SER A 122 -1.12 -2.45 -19.96
N VAL A 123 0.18 -2.46 -19.62
CA VAL A 123 0.85 -1.44 -18.84
C VAL A 123 2.23 -1.16 -19.43
N PHE A 124 2.55 0.11 -19.62
CA PHE A 124 3.82 0.52 -20.27
C PHE A 124 4.08 -0.18 -21.61
N ASN A 125 3.04 -0.32 -22.45
CA ASN A 125 3.08 -1.00 -23.76
C ASN A 125 3.46 -2.50 -23.69
N LYS A 126 3.21 -3.16 -22.55
CA LYS A 126 3.38 -4.59 -22.40
C LYS A 126 2.11 -5.21 -21.81
N GLU A 127 1.68 -6.31 -22.39
CA GLU A 127 0.55 -7.08 -21.90
C GLU A 127 0.91 -7.88 -20.63
N ILE A 128 -0.03 -7.89 -19.68
CA ILE A 128 0.06 -8.73 -18.49
C ILE A 128 -0.70 -10.02 -18.80
N SER A 129 -0.05 -11.17 -18.63
CA SER A 129 -0.72 -12.44 -18.93
C SER A 129 -1.87 -12.70 -17.94
N ASP A 130 -2.95 -13.32 -18.44
CA ASP A 130 -4.13 -13.69 -17.66
C ASP A 130 -3.79 -14.54 -16.43
N LYS A 131 -2.74 -15.34 -16.53
CA LYS A 131 -2.24 -16.14 -15.40
C LYS A 131 -1.83 -15.26 -14.23
N HIS A 132 -1.10 -14.18 -14.47
CA HIS A 132 -0.68 -13.25 -13.42
C HIS A 132 -1.86 -12.48 -12.82
N ILE A 133 -2.84 -12.12 -13.65
CA ILE A 133 -4.06 -11.44 -13.20
C ILE A 133 -4.85 -12.37 -12.26
N LYS A 134 -5.15 -13.59 -12.70
CA LYS A 134 -5.86 -14.59 -11.90
C LYS A 134 -5.14 -14.88 -10.58
N LEU A 135 -3.83 -15.07 -10.64
CA LEU A 135 -3.03 -15.33 -9.44
C LEU A 135 -3.09 -14.15 -8.45
N SER A 136 -3.04 -12.92 -8.95
CA SER A 136 -3.13 -11.72 -8.11
C SER A 136 -4.48 -11.62 -7.41
N ILE A 137 -5.59 -11.87 -8.12
CA ILE A 137 -6.94 -11.85 -7.56
C ILE A 137 -7.09 -12.95 -6.51
N VAL A 138 -6.65 -14.16 -6.79
CA VAL A 138 -6.71 -15.29 -5.86
C VAL A 138 -5.90 -14.99 -4.59
N THR A 139 -4.69 -14.46 -4.74
CA THR A 139 -3.83 -14.11 -3.59
C THR A 139 -4.49 -13.07 -2.69
N ILE A 140 -5.11 -12.03 -3.27
CA ILE A 140 -5.83 -10.99 -2.51
C ILE A 140 -6.99 -11.59 -1.73
N ASN A 141 -7.81 -12.41 -2.40
CA ASN A 141 -8.98 -13.03 -1.76
C ASN A 141 -8.59 -13.97 -0.61
N ILE A 142 -7.58 -14.83 -0.82
CA ILE A 142 -7.09 -15.73 0.23
C ILE A 142 -6.53 -14.94 1.41
N SER A 143 -5.74 -13.91 1.16
CA SER A 143 -5.16 -13.07 2.22
C SER A 143 -6.24 -12.35 3.02
N PHE A 144 -7.27 -11.82 2.35
CA PHE A 144 -8.40 -11.17 3.00
C PHE A 144 -9.19 -12.15 3.86
N LEU A 145 -9.48 -13.34 3.33
CA LEU A 145 -10.18 -14.40 4.06
C LEU A 145 -9.39 -14.83 5.31
N PHE A 146 -8.08 -15.00 5.17
CA PHE A 146 -7.21 -15.40 6.27
C PHE A 146 -7.21 -14.36 7.40
N ILE A 147 -7.07 -13.07 7.05
CA ILE A 147 -7.13 -11.97 8.03
C ILE A 147 -8.50 -11.93 8.70
N SER A 148 -9.59 -12.08 7.94
CA SER A 148 -10.95 -12.07 8.50
C SER A 148 -11.17 -13.19 9.50
N ILE A 149 -10.68 -14.41 9.21
CA ILE A 149 -10.75 -15.54 10.12
C ILE A 149 -9.96 -15.26 11.40
N ILE A 150 -8.72 -14.79 11.29
CA ILE A 150 -7.90 -14.49 12.45
C ILE A 150 -8.53 -13.40 13.31
N THR A 151 -9.01 -12.32 12.69
CA THR A 151 -9.68 -11.23 13.40
C THR A 151 -10.92 -11.74 14.14
N PHE A 152 -11.71 -12.61 13.51
CA PHE A 152 -12.87 -13.23 14.13
C PHE A 152 -12.49 -14.08 15.35
N ILE A 153 -11.46 -14.92 15.23
CA ILE A 153 -10.97 -15.74 16.34
C ILE A 153 -10.47 -14.85 17.50
N LEU A 154 -9.71 -13.80 17.20
CA LEU A 154 -9.20 -12.88 18.22
C LEU A 154 -10.33 -12.14 18.93
N SER A 155 -11.38 -11.73 18.20
CA SER A 155 -12.56 -11.09 18.79
C SER A 155 -13.33 -12.01 19.76
N ILE A 156 -13.32 -13.33 19.51
CA ILE A 156 -13.91 -14.29 20.45
C ILE A 156 -13.06 -14.44 21.71
N ILE A 157 -11.74 -14.49 21.57
CA ILE A 157 -10.81 -14.69 22.70
C ILE A 157 -10.74 -13.43 23.56
N ASN A 158 -10.79 -12.25 22.96
CA ASN A 158 -10.66 -10.97 23.67
C ASN A 158 -11.78 -9.98 23.23
N PRO A 159 -12.97 -10.06 23.85
CA PRO A 159 -14.13 -9.27 23.46
C PRO A 159 -13.99 -7.76 23.74
N ASN A 160 -12.92 -7.33 24.38
CA ASN A 160 -12.65 -5.92 24.72
C ASN A 160 -11.70 -5.21 23.74
N ILE A 161 -11.38 -5.84 22.60
CA ILE A 161 -10.57 -5.23 21.55
C ILE A 161 -11.45 -4.47 20.55
#